data_48312dccee4d57aeadc351f736460118
#
_entry.id   48312dccee4d57aeadc351f736460118
#
_cell.length_a   1.000
_cell.length_b   1.000
_cell.length_c   1.000
_cell.angle_alpha   90.00
_cell.angle_beta   90.00
_cell.angle_gamma   90.00
#
_symmetry.space_group_name_H-M   'P 1'
#
loop_
_entity.id
_entity.type
_entity.pdbx_description
1 polymer ?
#
loop_
_entity_poly.entity_id
_entity_poly.type
_entity_poly.pdbx_seq_one_letter_code
_entity_poly.pdbx_strand_id
1 'polypeptide(L)'
;MKQASCFTRLHELPVLTFKFSVHIMKTVAFVPIRLNSKRVVGKNLKPLGGKPLMWYILETLVKVKNIDEVYVYCSSEEIKPYLPEGIRFLKRSEWLDRDETLGEEIYDAFTKEVDADVYMLAHTTSPFIKEETISSAIEKVTSGEYDSAFSAQKIQTFCWHKGAPLNYDLKKIPQTQKIEPVFVETSAFYIFRKELWTVEHQRVGFNPYMAIIDPIEGIDIDYPEDFEFAEKVISL
;
A
#
# COMPACT_ATOMS: atom_id res chain seq x y z
N MET A 1 -77.65 34.17 -11.02
CA MET A 1 -76.16 34.31 -10.94
C MET A 1 -75.65 33.16 -10.16
N LYS A 2 -75.05 32.17 -10.85
CA LYS A 2 -74.38 30.98 -10.23
C LYS A 2 -72.90 31.14 -10.38
N GLN A 3 -72.17 31.28 -9.27
CA GLN A 3 -70.68 31.24 -9.23
C GLN A 3 -70.24 29.80 -9.33
N ALA A 4 -69.44 29.50 -10.34
CA ALA A 4 -68.70 28.21 -10.49
C ALA A 4 -67.37 28.33 -9.79
N SER A 5 -67.12 27.49 -8.75
CA SER A 5 -65.85 27.34 -8.10
C SER A 5 -65.01 26.36 -8.89
N CYS A 6 -63.86 26.82 -9.40
CA CYS A 6 -62.83 25.98 -10.06
C CYS A 6 -61.87 25.42 -8.97
N PHE A 7 -62.02 24.16 -8.66
CA PHE A 7 -61.02 23.43 -7.83
C PHE A 7 -59.92 22.90 -8.74
N THR A 8 -58.76 23.50 -8.66
CA THR A 8 -57.54 23.00 -9.31
C THR A 8 -56.96 21.84 -8.49
N ARG A 9 -57.01 20.65 -9.05
CA ARG A 9 -56.31 19.48 -8.48
C ARG A 9 -54.79 19.68 -8.68
N LEU A 10 -54.06 19.82 -7.58
CA LEU A 10 -52.62 19.68 -7.55
C LEU A 10 -52.29 18.20 -7.76
N HIS A 11 -51.69 17.86 -8.90
CA HIS A 11 -51.11 16.55 -9.13
C HIS A 11 -49.85 16.42 -8.24
N GLU A 12 -49.90 15.52 -7.25
CA GLU A 12 -48.76 15.09 -6.49
C GLU A 12 -47.74 14.40 -7.43
N LEU A 13 -46.60 15.00 -7.60
CA LEU A 13 -45.48 14.36 -8.30
C LEU A 13 -44.92 13.24 -7.43
N PRO A 14 -44.63 12.05 -8.01
CA PRO A 14 -44.06 10.95 -7.23
C PRO A 14 -42.68 11.35 -6.73
N VAL A 15 -42.46 11.27 -5.41
CA VAL A 15 -41.18 11.42 -4.77
C VAL A 15 -40.35 10.20 -5.16
N LEU A 16 -39.45 10.38 -6.12
CA LEU A 16 -38.43 9.40 -6.49
C LEU A 16 -37.44 9.28 -5.32
N THR A 17 -37.65 8.30 -4.44
CA THR A 17 -36.70 7.90 -3.45
C THR A 17 -35.54 7.16 -4.15
N PHE A 18 -34.46 7.87 -4.44
CA PHE A 18 -33.20 7.26 -4.83
C PHE A 18 -32.64 6.53 -3.61
N LYS A 19 -32.72 5.21 -3.60
CA LYS A 19 -31.94 4.38 -2.69
C LYS A 19 -30.49 4.46 -3.16
N PHE A 20 -29.69 5.32 -2.55
CA PHE A 20 -28.23 5.21 -2.65
C PHE A 20 -27.81 3.92 -1.97
N SER A 21 -27.51 2.92 -2.75
CA SER A 21 -26.74 1.76 -2.26
C SER A 21 -25.33 2.26 -2.00
N VAL A 22 -24.94 2.38 -0.73
CA VAL A 22 -23.55 2.64 -0.37
C VAL A 22 -22.79 1.38 -0.78
N HIS A 23 -22.04 1.45 -1.86
CA HIS A 23 -21.12 0.39 -2.24
C HIS A 23 -19.96 0.44 -1.26
N ILE A 24 -19.85 -0.58 -0.40
CA ILE A 24 -18.69 -0.77 0.48
C ILE A 24 -17.58 -1.34 -0.40
N MET A 25 -16.51 -0.58 -0.59
CA MET A 25 -15.38 -1.00 -1.42
C MET A 25 -14.66 -2.18 -0.77
N LYS A 26 -14.50 -3.27 -1.51
CA LYS A 26 -13.68 -4.41 -1.10
C LYS A 26 -12.20 -4.06 -1.23
N THR A 27 -11.47 -4.10 -0.11
CA THR A 27 -10.02 -3.86 -0.05
C THR A 27 -9.28 -5.18 0.14
N VAL A 28 -8.35 -5.49 -0.75
CA VAL A 28 -7.52 -6.70 -0.68
C VAL A 28 -6.05 -6.34 -0.61
N ALA A 29 -5.37 -6.86 0.41
CA ALA A 29 -3.92 -6.77 0.51
C ALA A 29 -3.24 -8.01 -0.07
N PHE A 30 -2.12 -7.83 -0.77
CA PHE A 30 -1.29 -8.93 -1.23
C PHE A 30 0.19 -8.66 -0.97
N VAL A 31 0.88 -9.73 -0.57
CA VAL A 31 2.29 -9.73 -0.26
C VAL A 31 2.96 -10.73 -1.21
N PRO A 32 3.58 -10.26 -2.30
CA PRO A 32 4.33 -11.15 -3.19
C PRO A 32 5.61 -11.60 -2.51
N ILE A 33 5.78 -12.92 -2.38
CA ILE A 33 6.93 -13.52 -1.71
C ILE A 33 7.62 -14.50 -2.67
N ARG A 34 8.95 -14.40 -2.77
CA ARG A 34 9.80 -15.43 -3.35
C ARG A 34 10.79 -15.95 -2.29
N LEU A 35 11.06 -17.25 -2.29
CA LEU A 35 11.96 -17.87 -1.29
C LEU A 35 13.43 -17.81 -1.69
N ASN A 36 13.74 -17.57 -2.97
CA ASN A 36 15.09 -17.53 -3.54
C ASN A 36 15.75 -16.12 -3.46
N SER A 37 15.64 -15.44 -2.31
CA SER A 37 16.29 -14.14 -2.11
C SER A 37 17.82 -14.24 -2.21
N LYS A 38 18.46 -13.38 -3.03
CA LYS A 38 19.91 -13.45 -3.34
C LYS A 38 20.77 -12.60 -2.41
N ARG A 39 20.36 -11.34 -2.14
CA ARG A 39 21.12 -10.40 -1.29
C ARG A 39 21.17 -10.84 0.16
N VAL A 40 20.05 -11.28 0.70
CA VAL A 40 19.94 -11.94 2.01
C VAL A 40 19.32 -13.31 1.78
N VAL A 41 20.11 -14.36 1.89
CA VAL A 41 19.66 -15.74 1.61
C VAL A 41 18.53 -16.12 2.55
N GLY A 42 17.43 -16.63 1.98
CA GLY A 42 16.24 -17.03 2.73
C GLY A 42 15.55 -15.90 3.47
N LYS A 43 15.73 -14.64 3.04
CA LYS A 43 15.33 -13.40 3.72
C LYS A 43 13.96 -13.49 4.38
N ASN A 44 12.94 -13.94 3.65
CA ASN A 44 11.56 -13.93 4.12
C ASN A 44 11.30 -14.87 5.31
N LEU A 45 12.04 -15.97 5.39
CA LEU A 45 11.95 -16.95 6.48
C LEU A 45 13.05 -16.78 7.53
N LYS A 46 14.04 -15.89 7.29
CA LYS A 46 15.13 -15.63 8.25
C LYS A 46 14.54 -15.03 9.53
N PRO A 47 14.91 -15.58 10.71
CA PRO A 47 14.41 -15.08 11.99
C PRO A 47 14.89 -13.64 12.27
N LEU A 48 13.96 -12.75 12.54
CA LEU A 48 14.17 -11.41 13.08
C LEU A 48 13.50 -11.38 14.46
N GLY A 49 14.23 -11.18 15.56
CA GLY A 49 13.63 -11.18 16.89
C GLY A 49 12.84 -12.45 17.24
N GLY A 50 13.20 -13.59 16.65
CA GLY A 50 12.57 -14.88 16.91
C GLY A 50 11.39 -15.28 16.01
N LYS A 51 10.93 -14.38 15.13
CA LYS A 51 9.88 -14.66 14.12
C LYS A 51 10.45 -14.51 12.70
N PRO A 52 9.95 -15.23 11.68
CA PRO A 52 10.32 -14.99 10.28
C PRO A 52 10.10 -13.53 9.88
N LEU A 53 11.00 -12.94 9.08
CA LEU A 53 10.88 -11.54 8.64
C LEU A 53 9.50 -11.22 8.08
N MET A 54 8.96 -12.07 7.22
CA MET A 54 7.63 -11.85 6.62
C MET A 54 6.49 -11.80 7.62
N TRP A 55 6.67 -12.39 8.82
CA TRP A 55 5.64 -12.46 9.86
C TRP A 55 5.18 -11.07 10.30
N TYR A 56 6.09 -10.11 10.39
CA TYR A 56 5.80 -8.77 10.91
C TYR A 56 4.77 -8.04 10.07
N ILE A 57 5.00 -7.92 8.76
CA ILE A 57 4.04 -7.26 7.87
C ILE A 57 2.71 -8.04 7.83
N LEU A 58 2.76 -9.38 7.79
CA LEU A 58 1.54 -10.20 7.74
C LEU A 58 0.70 -10.04 9.01
N GLU A 59 1.33 -10.04 10.18
CA GLU A 59 0.66 -9.81 11.47
C GLU A 59 0.05 -8.38 11.54
N THR A 60 0.75 -7.38 11.01
CA THR A 60 0.21 -6.01 10.91
C THR A 60 -1.01 -5.97 10.00
N LEU A 61 -0.94 -6.55 8.80
CA LEU A 61 -2.04 -6.53 7.83
C LEU A 61 -3.32 -7.21 8.36
N VAL A 62 -3.20 -8.30 9.11
CA VAL A 62 -4.37 -8.99 9.72
C VAL A 62 -5.08 -8.11 10.75
N LYS A 63 -4.38 -7.19 11.40
CA LYS A 63 -4.96 -6.28 12.40
C LYS A 63 -5.68 -5.08 11.76
N VAL A 64 -5.35 -4.73 10.52
CA VAL A 64 -5.96 -3.60 9.80
C VAL A 64 -7.41 -3.90 9.43
N LYS A 65 -8.36 -3.24 10.13
CA LYS A 65 -9.80 -3.57 10.06
C LYS A 65 -10.46 -3.24 8.72
N ASN A 66 -9.88 -2.32 7.95
CA ASN A 66 -10.38 -1.92 6.63
C ASN A 66 -9.70 -2.67 5.47
N ILE A 67 -9.11 -3.85 5.76
CA ILE A 67 -8.68 -4.85 4.78
C ILE A 67 -9.62 -6.06 4.92
N ASP A 68 -10.28 -6.46 3.85
CA ASP A 68 -11.21 -7.60 3.84
C ASP A 68 -10.50 -8.94 3.72
N GLU A 69 -9.42 -9.00 2.94
CA GLU A 69 -8.65 -10.22 2.69
C GLU A 69 -7.16 -9.90 2.54
N VAL A 70 -6.33 -10.76 3.13
CA VAL A 70 -4.87 -10.65 3.01
C VAL A 70 -4.32 -11.91 2.36
N TYR A 71 -3.57 -11.73 1.27
CA TYR A 71 -2.96 -12.83 0.53
C TYR A 71 -1.44 -12.81 0.58
N VAL A 72 -0.86 -13.98 0.82
CA VAL A 72 0.52 -14.27 0.46
C VAL A 72 0.52 -14.87 -0.95
N TYR A 73 1.15 -14.17 -1.89
CA TYR A 73 1.24 -14.56 -3.30
C TYR A 73 2.62 -15.15 -3.56
N CYS A 74 2.75 -16.48 -3.51
CA CYS A 74 4.03 -17.20 -3.54
C CYS A 74 3.96 -18.44 -4.44
N SER A 75 5.04 -18.76 -5.13
CA SER A 75 5.15 -19.95 -5.98
C SER A 75 5.31 -21.25 -5.18
N SER A 76 5.93 -21.18 -3.99
CA SER A 76 6.23 -22.35 -3.15
C SER A 76 5.22 -22.50 -2.02
N GLU A 77 4.67 -23.72 -1.88
CA GLU A 77 3.79 -24.07 -0.78
C GLU A 77 4.53 -24.28 0.55
N GLU A 78 5.84 -24.38 0.52
CA GLU A 78 6.69 -24.50 1.73
C GLU A 78 6.51 -23.34 2.71
N ILE A 79 5.98 -22.20 2.24
CA ILE A 79 5.71 -21.04 3.07
C ILE A 79 4.51 -21.21 3.99
N LYS A 80 3.55 -22.09 3.63
CA LYS A 80 2.25 -22.23 4.33
C LYS A 80 2.38 -22.47 5.84
N PRO A 81 3.30 -23.32 6.37
CA PRO A 81 3.44 -23.52 7.80
C PRO A 81 3.85 -22.30 8.61
N TYR A 82 4.34 -21.26 7.93
CA TYR A 82 4.83 -20.03 8.55
C TYR A 82 3.82 -18.87 8.47
N LEU A 83 2.65 -19.09 7.88
CA LEU A 83 1.64 -18.04 7.74
C LEU A 83 0.87 -17.83 9.03
N PRO A 84 0.66 -16.58 9.48
CA PRO A 84 -0.27 -16.27 10.57
C PRO A 84 -1.70 -16.68 10.22
N GLU A 85 -2.51 -16.87 11.26
CA GLU A 85 -3.97 -17.04 11.10
C GLU A 85 -4.57 -15.82 10.39
N GLY A 86 -5.57 -16.03 9.53
CA GLY A 86 -6.22 -14.98 8.74
C GLY A 86 -5.54 -14.69 7.39
N ILE A 87 -4.34 -15.22 7.13
CA ILE A 87 -3.65 -15.07 5.85
C ILE A 87 -4.08 -16.17 4.87
N ARG A 88 -4.46 -15.75 3.67
CA ARG A 88 -4.76 -16.65 2.56
C ARG A 88 -3.51 -16.88 1.72
N PHE A 89 -3.25 -18.12 1.38
CA PHE A 89 -2.20 -18.49 0.43
C PHE A 89 -2.78 -18.54 -0.99
N LEU A 90 -2.16 -17.80 -1.92
CA LEU A 90 -2.45 -17.90 -3.35
C LEU A 90 -1.18 -18.33 -4.07
N LYS A 91 -1.25 -19.47 -4.76
CA LYS A 91 -0.11 -19.99 -5.50
C LYS A 91 0.07 -19.19 -6.79
N ARG A 92 1.26 -18.63 -6.98
CA ARG A 92 1.62 -17.97 -8.24
C ARG A 92 2.49 -18.86 -9.13
N SER A 93 2.58 -18.51 -10.39
CA SER A 93 3.49 -19.16 -11.33
C SER A 93 4.95 -18.95 -10.92
N GLU A 94 5.77 -20.00 -10.99
CA GLU A 94 7.24 -19.93 -10.82
C GLU A 94 7.90 -19.01 -11.86
N TRP A 95 7.26 -18.78 -13.00
CA TRP A 95 7.69 -17.81 -13.99
C TRP A 95 7.89 -16.41 -13.39
N LEU A 96 7.09 -16.02 -12.38
CA LEU A 96 7.17 -14.75 -11.68
C LEU A 96 8.30 -14.67 -10.63
N ASP A 97 9.09 -15.74 -10.46
CA ASP A 97 10.24 -15.74 -9.53
C ASP A 97 11.56 -15.37 -10.22
N ARG A 98 11.56 -15.17 -11.52
CA ARG A 98 12.75 -14.79 -12.28
C ARG A 98 13.24 -13.41 -11.86
N ASP A 99 14.54 -13.17 -12.05
CA ASP A 99 15.14 -11.87 -11.72
C ASP A 99 14.68 -10.74 -12.65
N GLU A 100 14.33 -11.09 -13.89
CA GLU A 100 13.86 -10.16 -14.91
C GLU A 100 12.37 -9.80 -14.74
N THR A 101 11.63 -10.50 -13.87
CA THR A 101 10.21 -10.25 -13.63
C THR A 101 10.01 -8.83 -13.10
N LEU A 102 9.22 -8.07 -13.82
CA LEU A 102 8.84 -6.72 -13.44
C LEU A 102 7.71 -6.77 -12.40
N GLY A 103 7.64 -5.75 -11.55
CA GLY A 103 6.57 -5.65 -10.55
C GLY A 103 5.17 -5.67 -11.18
N GLU A 104 5.02 -5.04 -12.34
CA GLU A 104 3.76 -4.99 -13.10
C GLU A 104 3.26 -6.37 -13.52
N GLU A 105 4.15 -7.32 -13.86
CA GLU A 105 3.76 -8.70 -14.19
C GLU A 105 3.14 -9.43 -12.98
N ILE A 106 3.65 -9.13 -11.77
CA ILE A 106 3.13 -9.68 -10.52
C ILE A 106 1.74 -9.09 -10.21
N TYR A 107 1.57 -7.78 -10.40
CA TYR A 107 0.30 -7.10 -10.14
C TYR A 107 -0.77 -7.55 -11.13
N ASP A 108 -0.43 -7.63 -12.42
CA ASP A 108 -1.30 -8.15 -13.46
C ASP A 108 -1.77 -9.58 -13.18
N ALA A 109 -0.86 -10.45 -12.76
CA ALA A 109 -1.21 -11.82 -12.45
C ALA A 109 -2.15 -11.88 -11.24
N PHE A 110 -1.85 -11.14 -10.15
CA PHE A 110 -2.66 -11.14 -8.95
C PHE A 110 -4.07 -10.56 -9.19
N THR A 111 -4.17 -9.40 -9.82
CA THR A 111 -5.46 -8.71 -10.04
C THR A 111 -6.39 -9.43 -11.00
N LYS A 112 -5.88 -10.34 -11.84
CA LYS A 112 -6.67 -11.25 -12.68
C LYS A 112 -7.27 -12.42 -11.89
N GLU A 113 -6.62 -12.84 -10.80
CA GLU A 113 -7.06 -13.98 -9.99
C GLU A 113 -7.97 -13.55 -8.83
N VAL A 114 -7.74 -12.36 -8.26
CA VAL A 114 -8.47 -11.84 -7.09
C VAL A 114 -9.14 -10.53 -7.43
N ASP A 115 -10.46 -10.50 -7.36
CA ASP A 115 -11.27 -9.31 -7.60
C ASP A 115 -11.43 -8.46 -6.34
N ALA A 116 -11.14 -7.15 -6.46
CA ALA A 116 -11.29 -6.16 -5.40
C ALA A 116 -11.53 -4.77 -6.01
N ASP A 117 -12.04 -3.83 -5.24
CA ASP A 117 -12.18 -2.42 -5.64
C ASP A 117 -10.88 -1.64 -5.37
N VAL A 118 -10.18 -2.02 -4.30
CA VAL A 118 -8.92 -1.43 -3.88
C VAL A 118 -7.90 -2.53 -3.61
N TYR A 119 -6.74 -2.42 -4.19
CA TYR A 119 -5.61 -3.30 -3.96
C TYR A 119 -4.56 -2.61 -3.09
N MET A 120 -3.98 -3.35 -2.17
CA MET A 120 -2.82 -2.96 -1.40
C MET A 120 -1.68 -3.95 -1.65
N LEU A 121 -0.62 -3.50 -2.30
CA LEU A 121 0.66 -4.20 -2.32
C LEU A 121 1.43 -3.87 -1.04
N ALA A 122 1.94 -4.87 -0.34
CA ALA A 122 2.84 -4.69 0.79
C ALA A 122 4.09 -5.57 0.66
N HIS A 123 5.22 -5.09 1.19
CA HIS A 123 6.49 -5.78 1.11
C HIS A 123 6.95 -6.31 2.48
N THR A 124 7.52 -7.51 2.48
CA THR A 124 8.06 -8.15 3.68
C THR A 124 9.28 -7.44 4.24
N THR A 125 9.91 -6.62 3.44
CA THR A 125 11.15 -5.89 3.78
C THR A 125 10.93 -4.72 4.73
N SER A 126 9.68 -4.34 4.98
CA SER A 126 9.29 -3.25 5.88
C SER A 126 8.59 -3.78 7.15
N PRO A 127 9.32 -4.40 8.09
CA PRO A 127 8.73 -5.11 9.22
C PRO A 127 8.11 -4.20 10.29
N PHE A 128 8.44 -2.91 10.28
CA PHE A 128 8.05 -1.98 11.35
C PHE A 128 6.89 -1.05 10.97
N ILE A 129 6.29 -1.24 9.79
CA ILE A 129 5.14 -0.44 9.37
C ILE A 129 3.96 -0.64 10.32
N LYS A 130 3.28 0.45 10.68
CA LYS A 130 2.20 0.43 11.68
C LYS A 130 0.83 0.21 11.04
N GLU A 131 -0.05 -0.43 11.82
CA GLU A 131 -1.46 -0.65 11.47
C GLU A 131 -2.19 0.67 11.18
N GLU A 132 -1.98 1.69 12.03
CA GLU A 132 -2.64 2.99 11.93
C GLU A 132 -2.24 3.73 10.64
N THR A 133 -0.98 3.62 10.25
CA THR A 133 -0.46 4.21 9.00
C THR A 133 -1.15 3.61 7.79
N ILE A 134 -1.26 2.28 7.75
CA ILE A 134 -1.93 1.55 6.68
C ILE A 134 -3.43 1.87 6.65
N SER A 135 -4.10 1.78 7.80
CA SER A 135 -5.54 2.05 7.92
C SER A 135 -5.91 3.44 7.42
N SER A 136 -5.16 4.47 7.86
CA SER A 136 -5.37 5.84 7.43
C SER A 136 -5.17 6.01 5.91
N ALA A 137 -4.14 5.38 5.34
CA ALA A 137 -3.88 5.45 3.90
C ALA A 137 -5.00 4.78 3.07
N ILE A 138 -5.54 3.64 3.53
CA ILE A 138 -6.70 2.98 2.90
C ILE A 138 -7.93 3.90 2.95
N GLU A 139 -8.22 4.53 4.09
CA GLU A 139 -9.34 5.47 4.23
C GLU A 139 -9.26 6.62 3.24
N LYS A 140 -8.07 7.19 3.02
CA LYS A 140 -7.83 8.24 2.04
C LYS A 140 -8.18 7.82 0.60
N VAL A 141 -7.89 6.59 0.23
CA VAL A 141 -8.20 6.07 -1.10
C VAL A 141 -9.68 5.66 -1.21
N THR A 142 -10.23 4.96 -0.22
CA THR A 142 -11.62 4.48 -0.24
C THR A 142 -12.64 5.62 -0.13
N SER A 143 -12.32 6.72 0.57
CA SER A 143 -13.17 7.92 0.62
C SER A 143 -13.28 8.65 -0.72
N GLY A 144 -12.36 8.42 -1.65
CA GLY A 144 -12.30 9.13 -2.92
C GLY A 144 -11.55 10.46 -2.88
N GLU A 145 -10.96 10.81 -1.75
CA GLU A 145 -10.12 12.01 -1.63
C GLU A 145 -8.85 11.89 -2.50
N TYR A 146 -8.30 10.66 -2.57
CA TYR A 146 -7.12 10.32 -3.37
C TYR A 146 -7.40 9.10 -4.27
N ASP A 147 -6.67 8.98 -5.37
CA ASP A 147 -6.78 7.85 -6.31
C ASP A 147 -5.88 6.66 -5.93
N SER A 148 -4.83 6.94 -5.18
CA SER A 148 -3.81 5.99 -4.73
C SER A 148 -3.13 6.49 -3.46
N ALA A 149 -2.33 5.63 -2.83
CA ALA A 149 -1.47 6.00 -1.70
C ALA A 149 -0.19 5.17 -1.71
N PHE A 150 0.88 5.72 -1.13
CA PHE A 150 2.13 5.03 -0.91
C PHE A 150 2.86 5.56 0.32
N SER A 151 3.73 4.73 0.90
CA SER A 151 4.56 5.10 2.04
C SER A 151 5.79 5.92 1.60
N ALA A 152 6.06 7.01 2.29
CA ALA A 152 7.21 7.88 2.00
C ALA A 152 7.85 8.42 3.27
N GLN A 153 9.15 8.68 3.21
CA GLN A 153 9.89 9.43 4.22
C GLN A 153 10.13 10.87 3.76
N LYS A 154 9.98 11.80 4.69
CA LYS A 154 10.33 13.21 4.49
C LYS A 154 11.81 13.43 4.82
N ILE A 155 12.59 13.84 3.82
CA ILE A 155 14.01 14.16 3.96
C ILE A 155 14.18 15.69 4.02
N GLN A 156 14.52 16.19 5.19
CA GLN A 156 14.67 17.63 5.47
C GLN A 156 16.16 17.99 5.55
N THR A 157 16.90 17.80 4.45
CA THR A 157 18.33 18.09 4.34
C THR A 157 18.72 18.50 2.91
N PHE A 158 19.96 18.90 2.72
CA PHE A 158 20.52 19.23 1.39
C PHE A 158 20.61 17.97 0.53
N CYS A 159 19.88 17.96 -0.58
CA CYS A 159 19.85 16.85 -1.51
C CYS A 159 20.53 17.19 -2.83
N TRP A 160 21.19 16.19 -3.42
CA TRP A 160 21.86 16.32 -4.71
C TRP A 160 21.34 15.29 -5.70
N HIS A 161 21.22 15.69 -6.98
CA HIS A 161 20.86 14.81 -8.08
C HIS A 161 21.71 15.12 -9.30
N LYS A 162 22.30 14.09 -9.91
CA LYS A 162 23.17 14.20 -11.11
C LYS A 162 24.26 15.29 -11.00
N GLY A 163 24.89 15.40 -9.81
CA GLY A 163 25.99 16.36 -9.58
C GLY A 163 25.55 17.80 -9.33
N ALA A 164 24.25 18.07 -9.14
CA ALA A 164 23.70 19.38 -8.83
C ALA A 164 22.82 19.35 -7.57
N PRO A 165 22.72 20.46 -6.81
CA PRO A 165 21.79 20.53 -5.69
C PRO A 165 20.35 20.44 -6.21
N LEU A 166 19.51 19.68 -5.48
CA LEU A 166 18.12 19.43 -5.83
C LEU A 166 17.19 20.48 -5.22
N ASN A 167 17.41 20.84 -3.95
CA ASN A 167 16.45 21.60 -3.14
C ASN A 167 17.04 22.85 -2.49
N TYR A 168 18.16 23.38 -2.98
CA TYR A 168 18.74 24.63 -2.49
C TYR A 168 19.63 25.31 -3.54
N ASP A 169 19.93 26.62 -3.35
CA ASP A 169 20.84 27.40 -4.19
C ASP A 169 22.22 27.43 -3.53
N LEU A 170 23.29 27.10 -4.30
CA LEU A 170 24.68 27.13 -3.85
C LEU A 170 25.15 28.52 -3.44
N LYS A 171 24.56 29.58 -4.04
CA LYS A 171 24.90 30.98 -3.73
C LYS A 171 24.16 31.52 -2.50
N LYS A 172 23.07 30.87 -2.10
CA LYS A 172 22.23 31.29 -0.97
C LYS A 172 21.82 30.08 -0.14
N ILE A 173 22.76 29.59 0.68
CA ILE A 173 22.58 28.38 1.49
C ILE A 173 21.63 28.70 2.65
N PRO A 174 20.41 28.09 2.67
CA PRO A 174 19.45 28.28 3.74
C PRO A 174 19.77 27.42 4.95
N GLN A 175 19.10 27.68 6.07
CA GLN A 175 19.04 26.73 7.19
C GLN A 175 18.26 25.48 6.76
N THR A 176 18.67 24.28 7.20
CA THR A 176 18.04 23.00 6.80
C THR A 176 16.54 22.95 7.05
N GLN A 177 16.05 23.52 8.16
CA GLN A 177 14.63 23.60 8.49
C GLN A 177 13.81 24.51 7.56
N LYS A 178 14.47 25.31 6.71
CA LYS A 178 13.84 26.24 5.73
C LYS A 178 13.93 25.74 4.30
N ILE A 179 14.58 24.60 4.07
CA ILE A 179 14.66 23.98 2.76
C ILE A 179 13.35 23.28 2.46
N GLU A 180 12.94 23.27 1.20
CA GLU A 180 11.84 22.43 0.76
C GLU A 180 12.24 20.95 0.90
N PRO A 181 11.45 20.13 1.61
CA PRO A 181 11.79 18.72 1.82
C PRO A 181 11.70 17.92 0.52
N VAL A 182 12.50 16.89 0.43
CA VAL A 182 12.37 15.82 -0.57
C VAL A 182 11.65 14.64 0.06
N PHE A 183 10.77 14.00 -0.71
CA PHE A 183 10.08 12.79 -0.27
C PHE A 183 10.66 11.59 -1.00
N VAL A 184 10.92 10.51 -0.25
CA VAL A 184 11.49 9.27 -0.78
C VAL A 184 10.48 8.15 -0.54
N GLU A 185 10.10 7.43 -1.59
CA GLU A 185 9.28 6.22 -1.48
C GLU A 185 10.03 5.16 -0.66
N THR A 186 9.38 4.61 0.38
CA THR A 186 9.99 3.58 1.22
C THR A 186 9.61 2.17 0.78
N SER A 187 8.72 2.07 -0.20
CA SER A 187 8.21 0.80 -0.74
C SER A 187 7.52 -0.12 0.27
N ALA A 188 7.21 0.34 1.49
CA ALA A 188 6.52 -0.50 2.48
C ALA A 188 5.15 -0.96 1.97
N PHE A 189 4.40 -0.03 1.35
CA PHE A 189 3.14 -0.36 0.70
C PHE A 189 2.78 0.61 -0.44
N TYR A 190 1.90 0.12 -1.33
CA TYR A 190 1.19 0.89 -2.35
C TYR A 190 -0.28 0.49 -2.32
N ILE A 191 -1.18 1.47 -2.33
CA ILE A 191 -2.63 1.28 -2.34
C ILE A 191 -3.18 1.96 -3.58
N PHE A 192 -3.96 1.25 -4.38
CA PHE A 192 -4.49 1.78 -5.61
C PHE A 192 -5.87 1.18 -5.93
N ARG A 193 -6.71 1.97 -6.59
CA ARG A 193 -8.00 1.51 -7.07
C ARG A 193 -7.84 0.58 -8.27
N LYS A 194 -8.76 -0.36 -8.40
CA LYS A 194 -8.79 -1.31 -9.54
C LYS A 194 -8.70 -0.59 -10.89
N GLU A 195 -9.47 0.49 -11.06
CA GLU A 195 -9.51 1.25 -12.31
C GLU A 195 -8.16 1.84 -12.66
N LEU A 196 -7.43 2.34 -11.67
CA LEU A 196 -6.10 2.90 -11.89
C LEU A 196 -5.13 1.85 -12.47
N TRP A 197 -5.23 0.61 -11.99
CA TRP A 197 -4.41 -0.48 -12.53
C TRP A 197 -4.91 -0.96 -13.90
N THR A 198 -6.21 -1.21 -14.05
CA THR A 198 -6.77 -1.83 -15.26
C THR A 198 -6.81 -0.89 -16.47
N VAL A 199 -6.85 0.43 -16.27
CA VAL A 199 -6.91 1.43 -17.34
C VAL A 199 -5.56 2.09 -17.58
N GLU A 200 -4.88 2.54 -16.52
CA GLU A 200 -3.65 3.32 -16.62
C GLU A 200 -2.38 2.49 -16.42
N HIS A 201 -2.49 1.25 -15.93
CA HIS A 201 -1.36 0.39 -15.54
C HIS A 201 -0.39 1.06 -14.55
N GLN A 202 -0.94 1.82 -13.59
CA GLN A 202 -0.18 2.55 -12.59
C GLN A 202 -0.60 2.14 -11.18
N ARG A 203 0.37 1.98 -10.27
CA ARG A 203 0.14 1.78 -8.83
C ARG A 203 0.16 3.10 -8.05
N VAL A 204 0.68 4.15 -8.65
CA VAL A 204 0.64 5.53 -8.13
C VAL A 204 -0.04 6.38 -9.19
N GLY A 205 -1.15 7.00 -8.84
CA GLY A 205 -2.01 7.73 -9.76
C GLY A 205 -1.64 9.22 -9.92
N PHE A 206 -2.63 10.00 -10.31
CA PHE A 206 -2.48 11.43 -10.61
C PHE A 206 -2.67 12.30 -9.37
N ASN A 207 -3.37 11.79 -8.33
CA ASN A 207 -3.59 12.45 -7.05
C ASN A 207 -3.30 11.47 -5.91
N PRO A 208 -2.02 11.09 -5.68
CA PRO A 208 -1.65 10.11 -4.67
C PRO A 208 -1.58 10.73 -3.27
N TYR A 209 -2.02 9.98 -2.26
CA TYR A 209 -1.73 10.28 -0.86
C TYR A 209 -0.34 9.76 -0.49
N MET A 210 0.56 10.65 -0.10
CA MET A 210 1.84 10.28 0.51
C MET A 210 1.66 10.06 2.00
N ALA A 211 1.64 8.80 2.44
CA ALA A 211 1.66 8.45 3.84
C ALA A 211 3.08 8.66 4.40
N ILE A 212 3.28 9.80 5.06
CA ILE A 212 4.59 10.13 5.64
C ILE A 212 4.80 9.31 6.90
N ILE A 213 5.82 8.47 6.88
CA ILE A 213 6.18 7.56 7.97
C ILE A 213 7.44 8.00 8.70
N ASP A 214 7.56 7.56 9.95
CA ASP A 214 8.75 7.82 10.75
C ASP A 214 9.96 6.99 10.29
N PRO A 215 11.20 7.32 10.72
CA PRO A 215 12.40 6.61 10.29
C PRO A 215 12.42 5.12 10.65
N ILE A 216 11.73 4.69 11.71
CA ILE A 216 11.68 3.28 12.12
C ILE A 216 10.70 2.52 11.22
N GLU A 217 9.51 3.05 10.97
CA GLU A 217 8.55 2.49 10.02
C GLU A 217 9.14 2.37 8.60
N GLY A 218 10.03 3.30 8.26
CA GLY A 218 10.68 3.37 6.95
C GLY A 218 11.92 2.50 6.79
N ILE A 219 12.26 1.66 7.76
CA ILE A 219 13.35 0.69 7.61
C ILE A 219 12.96 -0.35 6.56
N ASP A 220 13.80 -0.44 5.51
CA ASP A 220 13.67 -1.42 4.43
C ASP A 220 14.87 -2.37 4.47
N ILE A 221 14.59 -3.68 4.54
CA ILE A 221 15.63 -4.71 4.68
C ILE A 221 15.97 -5.28 3.31
N ASP A 222 17.02 -4.76 2.70
CA ASP A 222 17.49 -5.20 1.39
C ASP A 222 18.88 -5.89 1.42
N TYR A 223 19.73 -5.50 2.36
CA TYR A 223 21.08 -6.00 2.52
C TYR A 223 21.28 -6.61 3.90
N PRO A 224 22.37 -7.40 4.12
CA PRO A 224 22.68 -7.98 5.44
C PRO A 224 22.78 -6.93 6.56
N GLU A 225 23.34 -5.76 6.25
CA GLU A 225 23.51 -4.64 7.19
C GLU A 225 22.16 -4.09 7.68
N ASP A 226 21.17 -4.02 6.79
CA ASP A 226 19.80 -3.59 7.14
C ASP A 226 19.18 -4.61 8.11
N PHE A 227 19.42 -5.90 7.88
CA PHE A 227 18.94 -6.97 8.75
C PHE A 227 19.53 -6.87 10.15
N GLU A 228 20.86 -6.68 10.25
CA GLU A 228 21.55 -6.46 11.53
C GLU A 228 21.04 -5.20 12.25
N PHE A 229 20.74 -4.14 11.50
CA PHE A 229 20.16 -2.94 12.06
C PHE A 229 18.75 -3.19 12.61
N ALA A 230 17.90 -3.88 11.83
CA ALA A 230 16.55 -4.26 12.26
C ALA A 230 16.57 -5.17 13.51
N GLU A 231 17.53 -6.09 13.65
CA GLU A 231 17.69 -6.92 14.86
C GLU A 231 17.96 -6.06 16.10
N LYS A 232 18.74 -5.00 15.97
CA LYS A 232 18.99 -4.07 17.09
C LYS A 232 17.74 -3.28 17.43
N VAL A 233 16.99 -2.80 16.42
CA VAL A 233 15.76 -2.03 16.64
C VAL A 233 14.69 -2.87 17.35
N ILE A 234 14.51 -4.14 16.98
CA ILE A 234 13.49 -5.00 17.57
C ILE A 234 13.83 -5.45 19.01
N SER A 235 15.09 -5.31 19.43
CA SER A 235 15.55 -5.63 20.77
C SER A 235 15.40 -4.46 21.77
N LEU A 236 15.01 -3.28 21.30
CA LEU A 236 14.74 -2.09 22.15
C LEU A 236 13.36 -2.16 22.78
#